data_2bdc3b79666e05df9d30377b1463f67c
#
_entry.id   2bdc3b79666e05df9d30377b1463f67c
#
_cell.length_a   1.000
_cell.length_b   1.000
_cell.length_c   1.000
_cell.angle_alpha   90.00
_cell.angle_beta   90.00
_cell.angle_gamma   90.00
#
_symmetry.space_group_name_H-M   'P 1'
#
loop_
_entity.id
_entity.type
_entity.pdbx_description
1 polymer ?
#
loop_
_entity_poly.entity_id
_entity_poly.type
_entity_poly.pdbx_seq_one_letter_code
_entity_poly.pdbx_strand_id
1 'polypeptide(L)'
;MGDAMTLRLLCRTALVAALSLFATPAFAHHVMGGKTPSTFVEGLLSGVGHPVIGPDHLAFLLAIGIAVGVGGLNLALPALFVVASATGVVLHVNGINLPGAEIVVAASVLLAGFLLARGRALSVWIWAMLFAVAGVFHGYAFGESIFGAETSPLHAYLLGLILVQSALTVATALFARRRGGGVSELTPRLAGAAIVGVGLTVLIGQLIPGA
;
A
#
# COMPACT_ATOMS: atom_id res chain seq x y z
N MET A 1 -30.82 -16.45 25.68
CA MET A 1 -29.51 -15.86 26.00
C MET A 1 -28.32 -16.63 25.40
N GLY A 2 -28.48 -17.91 25.02
CA GLY A 2 -27.44 -18.74 24.42
C GLY A 2 -27.06 -18.34 22.97
N ASP A 3 -28.05 -18.04 22.12
CA ASP A 3 -27.81 -17.82 20.69
C ASP A 3 -26.99 -16.59 20.34
N ALA A 4 -27.17 -15.49 21.06
CA ALA A 4 -26.41 -14.25 20.83
C ALA A 4 -24.93 -14.38 21.24
N MET A 5 -24.64 -15.19 22.25
CA MET A 5 -23.28 -15.47 22.71
C MET A 5 -22.56 -16.40 21.73
N THR A 6 -23.26 -17.41 21.23
CA THR A 6 -22.74 -18.36 20.23
C THR A 6 -22.46 -17.66 18.90
N LEU A 7 -23.35 -16.76 18.44
CA LEU A 7 -23.16 -15.99 17.22
C LEU A 7 -21.96 -15.03 17.33
N ARG A 8 -21.79 -14.38 18.48
CA ARG A 8 -20.63 -13.51 18.75
C ARG A 8 -19.31 -14.30 18.77
N LEU A 9 -19.32 -15.51 19.30
CA LEU A 9 -18.15 -16.40 19.33
C LEU A 9 -17.81 -16.87 17.91
N LEU A 10 -18.79 -17.28 17.12
CA LEU A 10 -18.61 -17.67 15.72
C LEU A 10 -18.10 -16.52 14.85
N CYS A 11 -18.61 -15.30 15.03
CA CYS A 11 -18.10 -14.12 14.34
C CYS A 11 -16.65 -13.78 14.73
N ARG A 12 -16.28 -13.96 16.00
CA ARG A 12 -14.91 -13.73 16.49
C ARG A 12 -13.94 -14.79 15.95
N THR A 13 -14.34 -16.07 15.97
CA THR A 13 -13.50 -17.15 15.42
C THR A 13 -13.36 -17.06 13.90
N ALA A 14 -14.43 -16.70 13.18
CA ALA A 14 -14.36 -16.45 11.74
C ALA A 14 -13.47 -15.24 11.39
N LEU A 15 -13.52 -14.17 12.19
CA LEU A 15 -12.65 -13.01 12.01
C LEU A 15 -11.16 -13.36 12.27
N VAL A 16 -10.88 -14.10 13.34
CA VAL A 16 -9.53 -14.58 13.66
C VAL A 16 -9.02 -15.54 12.58
N ALA A 17 -9.85 -16.48 12.12
CA ALA A 17 -9.51 -17.40 11.05
C ALA A 17 -9.27 -16.66 9.71
N ALA A 18 -10.09 -15.64 9.39
CA ALA A 18 -9.86 -14.80 8.21
C ALA A 18 -8.56 -14.00 8.31
N LEU A 19 -8.23 -13.46 9.49
CA LEU A 19 -6.98 -12.75 9.72
C LEU A 19 -5.74 -13.70 9.65
N SER A 20 -5.89 -14.96 10.10
CA SER A 20 -4.83 -15.96 10.04
C SER A 20 -4.51 -16.43 8.62
N LEU A 21 -5.47 -16.35 7.68
CA LEU A 21 -5.27 -16.68 6.26
C LEU A 21 -4.37 -15.67 5.53
N PHE A 22 -4.17 -14.48 6.08
CA PHE A 22 -3.28 -13.46 5.54
C PHE A 22 -1.88 -13.48 6.17
N ALA A 23 -1.63 -14.35 7.16
CA ALA A 23 -0.32 -14.54 7.77
C ALA A 23 0.54 -15.50 6.93
N THR A 24 0.86 -15.13 5.69
CA THR A 24 1.89 -15.80 4.90
C THR A 24 3.24 -15.14 5.15
N PRO A 25 4.34 -15.93 5.28
CA PRO A 25 5.65 -15.35 5.51
C PRO A 25 6.05 -14.40 4.38
N ALA A 26 6.83 -13.38 4.73
CA ALA A 26 7.25 -12.24 3.89
C ALA A 26 8.00 -12.59 2.57
N PHE A 27 8.14 -13.86 2.23
CA PHE A 27 8.70 -14.33 0.96
C PHE A 27 7.78 -14.14 -0.27
N ALA A 28 6.55 -13.62 -0.09
CA ALA A 28 5.55 -13.51 -1.15
C ALA A 28 5.69 -12.27 -2.05
N HIS A 29 6.65 -11.37 -1.78
CA HIS A 29 6.74 -10.09 -2.48
C HIS A 29 7.39 -10.13 -3.88
N HIS A 30 7.92 -11.29 -4.29
CA HIS A 30 8.56 -11.41 -5.60
C HIS A 30 7.62 -11.99 -6.66
N VAL A 31 7.10 -11.14 -7.54
CA VAL A 31 6.23 -11.51 -8.69
C VAL A 31 6.83 -12.62 -9.53
N MET A 32 8.18 -12.69 -9.62
CA MET A 32 8.94 -13.66 -10.41
C MET A 32 9.57 -14.78 -9.55
N GLY A 33 9.01 -15.08 -8.37
CA GLY A 33 9.54 -16.12 -7.49
C GLY A 33 10.98 -15.87 -7.03
N GLY A 34 11.37 -14.62 -6.82
CA GLY A 34 12.70 -14.21 -6.37
C GLY A 34 13.75 -14.05 -7.47
N LYS A 35 13.36 -14.18 -8.74
CA LYS A 35 14.26 -13.92 -9.88
C LYS A 35 14.17 -12.47 -10.33
N THR A 36 15.32 -11.85 -10.60
CA THR A 36 15.37 -10.53 -11.21
C THR A 36 14.85 -10.60 -12.66
N PRO A 37 13.91 -9.72 -13.06
CA PRO A 37 13.43 -9.66 -14.44
C PRO A 37 14.57 -9.46 -15.44
N SER A 38 14.59 -10.26 -16.52
CA SER A 38 15.63 -10.26 -17.54
C SER A 38 15.16 -9.73 -18.90
N THR A 39 13.83 -9.65 -19.10
CA THR A 39 13.22 -9.16 -20.34
C THR A 39 12.34 -7.95 -20.07
N PHE A 40 12.04 -7.18 -21.13
CA PHE A 40 11.09 -6.07 -21.05
C PHE A 40 9.71 -6.51 -20.49
N VAL A 41 9.20 -7.65 -20.98
CA VAL A 41 7.87 -8.16 -20.54
C VAL A 41 7.89 -8.57 -19.08
N GLU A 42 8.94 -9.26 -18.63
CA GLU A 42 9.09 -9.62 -17.22
C GLU A 42 9.19 -8.38 -16.33
N GLY A 43 9.96 -7.36 -16.75
CA GLY A 43 10.04 -6.09 -16.05
C GLY A 43 8.67 -5.42 -15.93
N LEU A 44 7.94 -5.31 -17.04
CA LEU A 44 6.61 -4.70 -17.07
C LEU A 44 5.62 -5.44 -16.14
N LEU A 45 5.55 -6.77 -16.25
CA LEU A 45 4.66 -7.59 -15.41
C LEU A 45 5.03 -7.52 -13.93
N SER A 46 6.32 -7.50 -13.62
CA SER A 46 6.81 -7.33 -12.26
C SER A 46 6.41 -5.96 -11.70
N GLY A 47 6.57 -4.88 -12.47
CA GLY A 47 6.18 -3.53 -12.08
C GLY A 47 4.68 -3.36 -11.85
N VAL A 48 3.84 -4.03 -12.67
CA VAL A 48 2.38 -4.06 -12.47
C VAL A 48 1.99 -4.93 -11.29
N GLY A 49 2.62 -6.08 -11.12
CA GLY A 49 2.25 -7.07 -10.11
C GLY A 49 2.67 -6.68 -8.70
N HIS A 50 3.84 -6.10 -8.51
CA HIS A 50 4.41 -5.85 -7.19
C HIS A 50 3.48 -5.05 -6.26
N PRO A 51 2.95 -3.87 -6.67
CA PRO A 51 2.06 -3.11 -5.80
C PRO A 51 0.70 -3.77 -5.52
N VAL A 52 0.32 -4.76 -6.31
CA VAL A 52 -0.95 -5.49 -6.15
C VAL A 52 -0.79 -6.69 -5.24
N ILE A 53 0.36 -7.37 -5.33
CA ILE A 53 0.65 -8.59 -4.56
C ILE A 53 1.04 -8.24 -3.12
N GLY A 54 1.76 -7.13 -2.90
CA GLY A 54 2.12 -6.64 -1.57
C GLY A 54 0.90 -6.06 -0.85
N PRO A 55 0.39 -6.69 0.24
CA PRO A 55 -0.83 -6.24 0.90
C PRO A 55 -0.70 -4.85 1.52
N ASP A 56 0.46 -4.48 2.01
CA ASP A 56 0.82 -3.16 2.53
C ASP A 56 0.83 -2.09 1.45
N HIS A 57 1.48 -2.38 0.33
CA HIS A 57 1.53 -1.48 -0.81
C HIS A 57 0.13 -1.24 -1.40
N LEU A 58 -0.64 -2.31 -1.62
CA LEU A 58 -2.02 -2.19 -2.09
C LEU A 58 -2.90 -1.40 -1.11
N ALA A 59 -2.79 -1.71 0.19
CA ALA A 59 -3.55 -1.00 1.22
C ALA A 59 -3.21 0.50 1.24
N PHE A 60 -1.93 0.86 1.06
CA PHE A 60 -1.52 2.26 0.99
C PHE A 60 -2.07 2.97 -0.25
N LEU A 61 -2.01 2.34 -1.43
CA LEU A 61 -2.59 2.90 -2.66
C LEU A 61 -4.10 3.13 -2.54
N LEU A 62 -4.82 2.17 -1.93
CA LEU A 62 -6.25 2.34 -1.64
C LEU A 62 -6.48 3.47 -0.64
N ALA A 63 -5.63 3.60 0.39
CA ALA A 63 -5.72 4.71 1.36
C ALA A 63 -5.54 6.07 0.68
N ILE A 64 -4.56 6.22 -0.24
CA ILE A 64 -4.38 7.43 -1.05
C ILE A 64 -5.68 7.76 -1.81
N GLY A 65 -6.20 6.79 -2.56
CA GLY A 65 -7.41 7.00 -3.36
C GLY A 65 -8.62 7.38 -2.52
N ILE A 66 -8.85 6.67 -1.40
CA ILE A 66 -9.95 6.99 -0.47
C ILE A 66 -9.77 8.41 0.10
N ALA A 67 -8.60 8.75 0.63
CA ALA A 67 -8.33 10.07 1.21
C ALA A 67 -8.59 11.20 0.22
N VAL A 68 -8.11 11.05 -1.02
CA VAL A 68 -8.30 12.02 -2.10
C VAL A 68 -9.77 12.09 -2.52
N GLY A 69 -10.44 10.96 -2.60
CA GLY A 69 -11.85 10.88 -3.02
C GLY A 69 -12.79 11.51 -2.02
N VAL A 70 -12.81 11.03 -0.77
CA VAL A 70 -13.73 11.51 0.27
C VAL A 70 -13.36 12.89 0.82
N GLY A 71 -12.06 13.25 0.74
CA GLY A 71 -11.58 14.58 1.14
C GLY A 71 -11.82 15.66 0.08
N GLY A 72 -12.30 15.31 -1.11
CA GLY A 72 -12.46 16.25 -2.22
C GLY A 72 -11.14 16.87 -2.68
N LEU A 73 -10.00 16.20 -2.43
CA LEU A 73 -8.68 16.72 -2.75
C LEU A 73 -8.38 16.64 -4.26
N ASN A 74 -7.39 17.41 -4.72
CA ASN A 74 -7.00 17.41 -6.13
C ASN A 74 -6.52 16.01 -6.56
N LEU A 75 -7.00 15.54 -7.73
CA LEU A 75 -6.60 14.24 -8.32
C LEU A 75 -5.12 14.21 -8.78
N ALA A 76 -4.47 15.37 -8.83
CA ALA A 76 -3.01 15.42 -9.04
C ALA A 76 -2.20 15.00 -7.80
N LEU A 77 -2.83 14.96 -6.61
CA LEU A 77 -2.12 14.63 -5.37
C LEU A 77 -1.54 13.19 -5.35
N PRO A 78 -2.21 12.16 -5.88
CA PRO A 78 -1.61 10.83 -6.06
C PRO A 78 -0.34 10.83 -6.92
N ALA A 79 -0.21 11.75 -7.88
CA ALA A 79 0.99 11.83 -8.71
C ALA A 79 2.24 12.15 -7.87
N LEU A 80 2.10 12.88 -6.77
CA LEU A 80 3.20 13.14 -5.84
C LEU A 80 3.76 11.82 -5.26
N PHE A 81 2.87 10.90 -4.85
CA PHE A 81 3.29 9.58 -4.40
C PHE A 81 3.98 8.79 -5.51
N VAL A 82 3.41 8.78 -6.72
CA VAL A 82 3.95 8.03 -7.86
C VAL A 82 5.36 8.52 -8.23
N VAL A 83 5.56 9.84 -8.29
CA VAL A 83 6.89 10.44 -8.56
C VAL A 83 7.87 10.13 -7.43
N ALA A 84 7.45 10.27 -6.17
CA ALA A 84 8.26 9.93 -5.02
C ALA A 84 8.62 8.44 -5.01
N SER A 85 7.68 7.56 -5.38
CA SER A 85 7.91 6.12 -5.49
C SER A 85 8.92 5.79 -6.60
N ALA A 86 8.78 6.37 -7.79
CA ALA A 86 9.79 6.21 -8.84
C ALA A 86 11.18 6.67 -8.37
N THR A 87 11.25 7.78 -7.62
CA THR A 87 12.50 8.26 -7.00
C THR A 87 13.07 7.23 -6.02
N GLY A 88 12.22 6.62 -5.18
CA GLY A 88 12.64 5.57 -4.24
C GLY A 88 13.25 4.36 -4.95
N VAL A 89 12.64 3.88 -6.06
CA VAL A 89 13.21 2.82 -6.90
C VAL A 89 14.61 3.23 -7.40
N VAL A 90 14.73 4.44 -7.93
CA VAL A 90 16.01 4.95 -8.44
C VAL A 90 17.09 5.01 -7.35
N LEU A 91 16.72 5.41 -6.13
CA LEU A 91 17.66 5.40 -4.99
C LEU A 91 18.17 3.98 -4.71
N HIS A 92 17.23 2.99 -4.66
CA HIS A 92 17.59 1.60 -4.37
C HIS A 92 18.52 1.01 -5.44
N VAL A 93 18.14 1.13 -6.71
CA VAL A 93 18.94 0.53 -7.81
C VAL A 93 20.32 1.17 -7.98
N ASN A 94 20.51 2.39 -7.48
CA ASN A 94 21.82 3.05 -7.40
C ASN A 94 22.60 2.70 -6.11
N GLY A 95 22.12 1.78 -5.30
CA GLY A 95 22.83 1.30 -4.10
C GLY A 95 22.80 2.28 -2.92
N ILE A 96 21.93 3.30 -2.94
CA ILE A 96 21.76 4.22 -1.80
C ILE A 96 20.98 3.49 -0.71
N ASN A 97 21.57 3.36 0.48
CA ASN A 97 20.97 2.65 1.58
C ASN A 97 19.98 3.54 2.37
N LEU A 98 18.72 3.10 2.48
CA LEU A 98 17.71 3.69 3.35
C LEU A 98 17.35 2.70 4.46
N PRO A 99 17.99 2.78 5.63
CA PRO A 99 17.77 1.81 6.70
C PRO A 99 16.33 1.88 7.23
N GLY A 100 15.76 0.72 7.56
CA GLY A 100 14.42 0.62 8.14
C GLY A 100 13.29 0.90 7.15
N ALA A 101 13.51 0.79 5.85
CA ALA A 101 12.51 1.08 4.83
C ALA A 101 11.21 0.31 5.05
N GLU A 102 11.28 -0.99 5.33
CA GLU A 102 10.12 -1.85 5.59
C GLU A 102 9.29 -1.39 6.80
N ILE A 103 9.96 -0.93 7.87
CA ILE A 103 9.29 -0.40 9.06
C ILE A 103 8.55 0.90 8.71
N VAL A 104 9.17 1.78 7.90
CA VAL A 104 8.54 3.04 7.48
C VAL A 104 7.36 2.76 6.54
N VAL A 105 7.48 1.78 5.64
CA VAL A 105 6.37 1.32 4.79
C VAL A 105 5.20 0.89 5.67
N ALA A 106 5.40 -0.06 6.59
CA ALA A 106 4.36 -0.55 7.49
C ALA A 106 3.75 0.55 8.36
N ALA A 107 4.58 1.43 8.93
CA ALA A 107 4.14 2.57 9.72
C ALA A 107 3.32 3.58 8.92
N SER A 108 3.66 3.80 7.63
CA SER A 108 2.91 4.69 6.74
C SER A 108 1.51 4.16 6.45
N VAL A 109 1.37 2.84 6.23
CA VAL A 109 0.08 2.16 6.05
C VAL A 109 -0.78 2.31 7.31
N LEU A 110 -0.20 2.02 8.46
CA LEU A 110 -0.85 2.16 9.76
C LEU A 110 -1.33 3.60 9.98
N LEU A 111 -0.47 4.59 9.71
CA LEU A 111 -0.80 6.01 9.86
C LEU A 111 -1.91 6.44 8.89
N ALA A 112 -1.82 6.10 7.61
CA ALA A 112 -2.84 6.44 6.62
C ALA A 112 -4.20 5.84 6.99
N GLY A 113 -4.22 4.56 7.38
CA GLY A 113 -5.43 3.89 7.85
C GLY A 113 -6.02 4.56 9.11
N PHE A 114 -5.20 4.91 10.09
CA PHE A 114 -5.62 5.60 11.30
C PHE A 114 -6.22 6.99 10.99
N LEU A 115 -5.59 7.76 10.10
CA LEU A 115 -6.07 9.07 9.70
C LEU A 115 -7.45 8.98 9.02
N LEU A 116 -7.69 7.97 8.18
CA LEU A 116 -8.99 7.69 7.59
C LEU A 116 -10.02 7.23 8.63
N ALA A 117 -9.66 6.31 9.52
CA ALA A 117 -10.55 5.76 10.54
C ALA A 117 -11.05 6.82 11.51
N ARG A 118 -10.26 7.85 11.81
CA ARG A 118 -10.67 9.01 12.63
C ARG A 118 -11.87 9.75 12.05
N GLY A 119 -12.08 9.72 10.75
CA GLY A 119 -13.21 10.37 10.09
C GLY A 119 -13.17 11.90 10.18
N ARG A 120 -12.00 12.52 10.23
CA ARG A 120 -11.82 13.97 10.32
C ARG A 120 -11.11 14.50 9.08
N ALA A 121 -11.61 15.62 8.57
CA ALA A 121 -10.92 16.33 7.50
C ALA A 121 -9.53 16.81 7.96
N LEU A 122 -8.55 16.61 7.10
CA LEU A 122 -7.18 17.02 7.32
C LEU A 122 -6.75 18.00 6.23
N SER A 123 -5.77 18.84 6.59
CA SER A 123 -5.13 19.72 5.61
C SER A 123 -4.50 18.94 4.48
N VAL A 124 -4.61 19.46 3.25
CA VAL A 124 -3.95 18.89 2.06
C VAL A 124 -2.45 18.69 2.27
N TRP A 125 -1.80 19.55 3.03
CA TRP A 125 -0.36 19.46 3.31
C TRP A 125 0.01 18.24 4.13
N ILE A 126 -0.85 17.78 5.06
CA ILE A 126 -0.64 16.55 5.84
C ILE A 126 -0.63 15.35 4.91
N TRP A 127 -1.59 15.27 3.99
CA TRP A 127 -1.65 14.21 2.99
C TRP A 127 -0.49 14.29 2.00
N ALA A 128 -0.13 15.50 1.53
CA ALA A 128 0.98 15.69 0.62
C ALA A 128 2.31 15.23 1.23
N MET A 129 2.59 15.61 2.46
CA MET A 129 3.79 15.18 3.17
C MET A 129 3.81 13.66 3.40
N LEU A 130 2.69 13.07 3.80
CA LEU A 130 2.59 11.62 3.98
C LEU A 130 2.83 10.89 2.64
N PHE A 131 2.22 11.36 1.54
CA PHE A 131 2.38 10.74 0.21
C PHE A 131 3.81 10.89 -0.32
N ALA A 132 4.45 12.04 -0.11
CA ALA A 132 5.82 12.26 -0.55
C ALA A 132 6.80 11.35 0.22
N VAL A 133 6.73 11.38 1.55
CA VAL A 133 7.64 10.58 2.39
C VAL A 133 7.39 9.09 2.19
N ALA A 134 6.14 8.64 2.34
CA ALA A 134 5.80 7.24 2.13
C ALA A 134 6.13 6.78 0.71
N GLY A 135 5.91 7.63 -0.30
CA GLY A 135 6.25 7.32 -1.69
C GLY A 135 7.70 6.92 -1.86
N VAL A 136 8.64 7.69 -1.28
CA VAL A 136 10.08 7.35 -1.36
C VAL A 136 10.36 5.98 -0.75
N PHE A 137 9.82 5.68 0.43
CA PHE A 137 10.09 4.41 1.12
C PHE A 137 9.39 3.21 0.46
N HIS A 138 8.14 3.36 0.02
CA HIS A 138 7.46 2.33 -0.77
C HIS A 138 8.20 2.07 -2.08
N GLY A 139 8.64 3.13 -2.76
CA GLY A 139 9.45 3.02 -3.96
C GLY A 139 10.78 2.34 -3.73
N TYR A 140 11.43 2.65 -2.61
CA TYR A 140 12.66 1.99 -2.22
C TYR A 140 12.47 0.48 -2.04
N ALA A 141 11.41 0.06 -1.34
CA ALA A 141 11.04 -1.35 -1.20
C ALA A 141 10.71 -2.00 -2.56
N PHE A 142 10.03 -1.30 -3.46
CA PHE A 142 9.80 -1.78 -4.84
C PHE A 142 11.11 -1.99 -5.62
N GLY A 143 12.14 -1.20 -5.34
CA GLY A 143 13.44 -1.31 -5.98
C GLY A 143 14.15 -2.64 -5.74
N GLU A 144 13.83 -3.33 -4.64
CA GLU A 144 14.43 -4.62 -4.28
C GLU A 144 14.22 -5.69 -5.37
N SER A 145 13.01 -5.77 -5.93
CA SER A 145 12.67 -6.78 -6.94
C SER A 145 13.28 -6.53 -8.33
N ILE A 146 13.87 -5.36 -8.58
CA ILE A 146 14.47 -4.97 -9.86
C ILE A 146 15.96 -4.64 -9.72
N PHE A 147 16.51 -4.74 -8.51
CA PHE A 147 17.92 -4.48 -8.26
C PHE A 147 18.82 -5.40 -9.09
N GLY A 148 19.81 -4.83 -9.76
CA GLY A 148 20.72 -5.57 -10.64
C GLY A 148 20.16 -5.94 -12.02
N ALA A 149 18.92 -5.55 -12.36
CA ALA A 149 18.39 -5.75 -13.69
C ALA A 149 19.08 -4.87 -14.73
N GLU A 150 19.09 -5.33 -15.99
CA GLU A 150 19.52 -4.52 -17.13
C GLU A 150 18.57 -3.33 -17.37
N THR A 151 19.02 -2.38 -18.18
CA THR A 151 18.32 -1.13 -18.47
C THR A 151 16.92 -1.35 -19.04
N SER A 152 16.72 -2.32 -19.95
CA SER A 152 15.44 -2.56 -20.59
C SER A 152 14.36 -3.06 -19.61
N PRO A 153 14.58 -4.14 -18.83
CA PRO A 153 13.61 -4.55 -17.80
C PRO A 153 13.40 -3.51 -16.69
N LEU A 154 14.42 -2.73 -16.32
CA LEU A 154 14.27 -1.63 -15.35
C LEU A 154 13.30 -0.56 -15.84
N HIS A 155 13.43 -0.09 -17.08
CA HIS A 155 12.51 0.90 -17.64
C HIS A 155 11.08 0.35 -17.77
N ALA A 156 10.94 -0.92 -18.19
CA ALA A 156 9.64 -1.59 -18.26
C ALA A 156 8.99 -1.73 -16.88
N TYR A 157 9.78 -2.07 -15.86
CA TYR A 157 9.34 -2.13 -14.46
C TYR A 157 8.80 -0.78 -13.97
N LEU A 158 9.57 0.30 -14.16
CA LEU A 158 9.13 1.65 -13.79
C LEU A 158 7.86 2.05 -14.53
N LEU A 159 7.74 1.74 -15.80
CA LEU A 159 6.52 1.99 -16.57
C LEU A 159 5.32 1.24 -15.98
N GLY A 160 5.45 -0.06 -15.72
CA GLY A 160 4.40 -0.88 -15.11
C GLY A 160 3.99 -0.35 -13.74
N LEU A 161 4.97 -0.02 -12.91
CA LEU A 161 4.79 0.53 -11.58
C LEU A 161 4.01 1.86 -11.60
N ILE A 162 4.43 2.81 -12.44
CA ILE A 162 3.77 4.11 -12.59
C ILE A 162 2.32 3.93 -13.07
N LEU A 163 2.10 3.08 -14.06
CA LEU A 163 0.77 2.85 -14.62
C LEU A 163 -0.19 2.25 -13.58
N VAL A 164 0.22 1.19 -12.87
CA VAL A 164 -0.66 0.52 -11.92
C VAL A 164 -0.93 1.38 -10.68
N GLN A 165 0.08 2.07 -10.14
CA GLN A 165 -0.11 2.97 -9.01
C GLN A 165 -1.05 4.12 -9.36
N SER A 166 -0.87 4.74 -10.54
CA SER A 166 -1.74 5.81 -11.03
C SER A 166 -3.17 5.31 -11.23
N ALA A 167 -3.33 4.15 -11.89
CA ALA A 167 -4.64 3.57 -12.16
C ALA A 167 -5.39 3.25 -10.86
N LEU A 168 -4.75 2.57 -9.89
CA LEU A 168 -5.37 2.19 -8.62
C LEU A 168 -5.76 3.40 -7.78
N THR A 169 -4.86 4.37 -7.62
CA THR A 169 -5.12 5.55 -6.79
C THR A 169 -6.21 6.44 -7.39
N VAL A 170 -6.16 6.69 -8.70
CA VAL A 170 -7.17 7.52 -9.39
C VAL A 170 -8.52 6.80 -9.47
N ALA A 171 -8.54 5.51 -9.82
CA ALA A 171 -9.79 4.75 -9.88
C ALA A 171 -10.48 4.70 -8.51
N THR A 172 -9.71 4.44 -7.44
CA THR A 172 -10.23 4.45 -6.06
C THR A 172 -10.75 5.83 -5.66
N ALA A 173 -10.03 6.92 -6.01
CA ALA A 173 -10.47 8.27 -5.71
C ALA A 173 -11.76 8.63 -6.45
N LEU A 174 -11.86 8.29 -7.73
CA LEU A 174 -13.08 8.53 -8.53
C LEU A 174 -14.26 7.68 -8.01
N PHE A 175 -14.03 6.42 -7.65
CA PHE A 175 -15.04 5.57 -7.04
C PHE A 175 -15.55 6.15 -5.72
N ALA A 176 -14.64 6.57 -4.83
CA ALA A 176 -14.99 7.17 -3.55
C ALA A 176 -15.79 8.47 -3.74
N ARG A 177 -15.44 9.31 -4.72
CA ARG A 177 -16.22 10.52 -5.08
C ARG A 177 -17.62 10.19 -5.57
N ARG A 178 -17.74 9.19 -6.46
CA ARG A 178 -19.06 8.80 -7.02
C ARG A 178 -20.00 8.23 -5.99
N ARG A 179 -19.47 7.57 -4.95
CA ARG A 179 -20.28 7.06 -3.84
C ARG A 179 -20.90 8.17 -3.03
N GLY A 180 -20.35 9.37 -3.10
CA GLY A 180 -20.75 10.50 -2.26
C GLY A 180 -20.34 10.30 -0.81
N GLY A 181 -20.75 11.24 0.05
CA GLY A 181 -20.36 11.24 1.46
C GLY A 181 -18.99 11.88 1.69
N GLY A 182 -18.70 12.16 2.95
CA GLY A 182 -17.47 12.80 3.38
C GLY A 182 -16.60 11.90 4.23
N VAL A 183 -15.52 12.45 4.73
CA VAL A 183 -14.54 11.74 5.57
C VAL A 183 -15.14 11.16 6.86
N SER A 184 -16.24 11.72 7.37
CA SER A 184 -16.91 11.28 8.61
C SER A 184 -17.83 10.08 8.42
N GLU A 185 -18.14 9.71 7.17
CA GLU A 185 -18.99 8.57 6.85
C GLU A 185 -18.41 7.26 7.37
N LEU A 186 -19.30 6.29 7.67
CA LEU A 186 -18.90 5.00 8.20
C LEU A 186 -18.02 4.20 7.23
N THR A 187 -18.37 4.22 5.94
CA THR A 187 -17.64 3.42 4.91
C THR A 187 -16.16 3.76 4.82
N PRO A 188 -15.71 5.01 4.62
CA PRO A 188 -14.28 5.33 4.58
C PRO A 188 -13.58 5.09 5.92
N ARG A 189 -14.28 5.23 7.05
CA ARG A 189 -13.74 4.93 8.37
C ARG A 189 -13.50 3.43 8.58
N LEU A 190 -14.42 2.58 8.14
CA LEU A 190 -14.24 1.13 8.17
C LEU A 190 -13.11 0.69 7.23
N ALA A 191 -13.02 1.27 6.04
CA ALA A 191 -11.88 1.02 5.14
C ALA A 191 -10.56 1.43 5.81
N GLY A 192 -10.53 2.60 6.47
CA GLY A 192 -9.38 3.04 7.26
C GLY A 192 -9.01 2.04 8.37
N ALA A 193 -10.01 1.52 9.10
CA ALA A 193 -9.78 0.52 10.15
C ALA A 193 -9.23 -0.81 9.59
N ALA A 194 -9.69 -1.24 8.43
CA ALA A 194 -9.14 -2.41 7.74
C ALA A 194 -7.67 -2.19 7.33
N ILE A 195 -7.35 -1.00 6.80
CA ILE A 195 -5.97 -0.61 6.45
C ILE A 195 -5.08 -0.56 7.69
N VAL A 196 -5.59 -0.07 8.85
CA VAL A 196 -4.88 -0.16 10.13
C VAL A 196 -4.53 -1.61 10.47
N GLY A 197 -5.46 -2.55 10.27
CA GLY A 197 -5.22 -3.98 10.49
C GLY A 197 -4.08 -4.50 9.62
N VAL A 198 -4.06 -4.17 8.33
CA VAL A 198 -2.96 -4.55 7.43
C VAL A 198 -1.63 -3.95 7.91
N GLY A 199 -1.59 -2.64 8.17
CA GLY A 199 -0.37 -1.97 8.61
C GLY A 199 0.17 -2.54 9.93
N LEU A 200 -0.72 -2.87 10.88
CA LEU A 200 -0.34 -3.47 12.15
C LEU A 200 0.23 -4.89 11.97
N THR A 201 -0.40 -5.72 11.12
CA THR A 201 0.07 -7.08 10.82
C THR A 201 1.48 -7.05 10.22
N VAL A 202 1.69 -6.19 9.22
CA VAL A 202 3.00 -6.06 8.56
C VAL A 202 4.04 -5.53 9.55
N LEU A 203 3.71 -4.51 10.34
CA LEU A 203 4.62 -3.94 11.33
C LEU A 203 5.04 -4.97 12.39
N ILE A 204 4.10 -5.76 12.88
CA ILE A 204 4.40 -6.85 13.85
C ILE A 204 5.34 -7.87 13.20
N GLY A 205 5.09 -8.28 11.96
CA GLY A 205 5.95 -9.21 11.23
C GLY A 205 7.38 -8.70 11.04
N GLN A 206 7.57 -7.37 10.90
CA GLN A 206 8.90 -6.75 10.82
C GLN A 206 9.62 -6.69 12.18
N LEU A 207 8.86 -6.51 13.27
CA LEU A 207 9.44 -6.36 14.61
C LEU A 207 9.66 -7.70 15.32
N ILE A 208 8.88 -8.73 14.99
CA ILE A 208 8.89 -10.06 15.63
C ILE A 208 9.02 -11.11 14.51
N PRO A 209 10.24 -11.41 14.06
CA PRO A 209 10.45 -12.44 13.03
C PRO A 209 9.89 -13.79 13.48
N GLY A 210 8.96 -14.36 12.71
CA GLY A 210 8.30 -15.64 13.01
C GLY A 210 6.99 -15.54 13.80
N ALA A 211 6.44 -14.31 13.97
CA ALA A 211 5.09 -14.10 14.52
C ALA A 211 3.99 -14.39 13.48
#